data_18a73834a83eba4f1083eff4fb39b317
#
_entry.id   18a73834a83eba4f1083eff4fb39b317
#
_cell.length_a   1.000
_cell.length_b   1.000
_cell.length_c   1.000
_cell.angle_alpha   90.00
_cell.angle_beta   90.00
_cell.angle_gamma   90.00
#
_symmetry.space_group_name_H-M   'P 1'
#
loop_
_entity.id
_entity.type
_entity.pdbx_description
1 polymer ?
#
loop_
_entity_poly.entity_id
_entity_poly.type
_entity_poly.pdbx_seq_one_letter_code
_entity_poly.pdbx_strand_id
1 'polypeptide(L)'
;WRLAFSYLTRAIIISFSMQILMYVLMCGYFREVPTLSLLPEVLLIMLLSSLLSSLVNAIFVYFFQSVDSLGKFSTIVGTASGFLVGTYVPLGVLPNFAQLLMKCTPATYIAALYRQVLMKEALSETFKGQDNLLQEFQEKMGVRLKWQTLLTKEQTYLIVLGGILLALGIWISLAKRSSKRK
;
A
#
# COMPACT_ATOMS: atom_id res chain seq x y z
N TRP A 1 -21.66 9.08 -14.29
CA TRP A 1 -21.56 8.42 -13.02
C TRP A 1 -21.45 6.90 -13.19
N ARG A 2 -22.39 6.23 -13.87
CA ARG A 2 -22.39 4.77 -14.07
C ARG A 2 -21.10 4.26 -14.71
N LEU A 3 -20.57 4.94 -15.72
CA LEU A 3 -19.32 4.57 -16.39
C LEU A 3 -18.11 4.68 -15.45
N ALA A 4 -17.96 5.80 -14.73
CA ALA A 4 -16.84 6.01 -13.82
C ALA A 4 -16.82 4.94 -12.70
N PHE A 5 -17.99 4.62 -12.16
CA PHE A 5 -18.15 3.57 -11.14
C PHE A 5 -17.79 2.18 -11.69
N SER A 6 -18.26 1.86 -12.91
CA SER A 6 -17.95 0.60 -13.58
C SER A 6 -16.43 0.43 -13.82
N TYR A 7 -15.73 1.49 -14.23
CA TYR A 7 -14.27 1.45 -14.39
C TYR A 7 -13.54 1.26 -13.05
N LEU A 8 -13.97 1.96 -12.02
CA LEU A 8 -13.38 1.81 -10.68
C LEU A 8 -13.57 0.38 -10.15
N THR A 9 -14.78 -0.17 -10.27
CA THR A 9 -15.06 -1.55 -9.84
C THR A 9 -14.19 -2.57 -10.56
N ARG A 10 -14.04 -2.43 -11.89
CA ARG A 10 -13.15 -3.30 -12.68
C ARG A 10 -11.70 -3.18 -12.23
N ALA A 11 -11.21 -1.97 -11.98
CA ALA A 11 -9.84 -1.75 -11.51
C ALA A 11 -9.59 -2.42 -10.16
N ILE A 12 -10.55 -2.34 -9.23
CA ILE A 12 -10.47 -3.00 -7.92
C ILE A 12 -10.41 -4.52 -8.08
N ILE A 13 -11.30 -5.10 -8.90
CA ILE A 13 -11.35 -6.55 -9.14
C ILE A 13 -10.03 -7.04 -9.74
N ILE A 14 -9.51 -6.36 -10.77
CA ILE A 14 -8.25 -6.73 -11.42
C ILE A 14 -7.08 -6.60 -10.43
N SER A 15 -6.99 -5.50 -9.69
CA SER A 15 -5.93 -5.29 -8.71
C SER A 15 -5.96 -6.35 -7.61
N PHE A 16 -7.14 -6.68 -7.09
CA PHE A 16 -7.32 -7.71 -6.07
C PHE A 16 -6.95 -9.11 -6.59
N SER A 17 -7.41 -9.46 -7.80
CA SER A 17 -7.08 -10.75 -8.43
C SER A 17 -5.58 -10.91 -8.68
N MET A 18 -4.90 -9.84 -9.10
CA MET A 18 -3.44 -9.85 -9.30
C MET A 18 -2.69 -10.01 -7.97
N GLN A 19 -3.15 -9.42 -6.89
CA GLN A 19 -2.55 -9.60 -5.57
C GLN A 19 -2.69 -11.05 -5.08
N ILE A 20 -3.87 -11.66 -5.27
CA ILE A 20 -4.09 -13.08 -4.95
C ILE A 20 -3.15 -13.97 -5.78
N LEU A 21 -3.07 -13.72 -7.10
CA LEU A 21 -2.19 -14.49 -7.98
C LEU A 21 -0.73 -14.40 -7.51
N MET A 22 -0.24 -13.20 -7.24
CA MET A 22 1.13 -12.99 -6.75
C MET A 22 1.37 -13.67 -5.40
N TYR A 23 0.38 -13.62 -4.50
CA TYR A 23 0.48 -14.30 -3.21
C TYR A 23 0.59 -15.81 -3.35
N VAL A 24 -0.23 -16.42 -4.21
CA VAL A 24 -0.20 -17.87 -4.50
C VAL A 24 1.14 -18.25 -5.14
N LEU A 25 1.66 -17.45 -6.09
CA LEU A 25 2.97 -17.69 -6.70
C LEU A 25 4.10 -17.60 -5.67
N MET A 26 4.05 -16.63 -4.75
CA MET A 26 5.04 -16.50 -3.67
C MET A 26 5.01 -17.72 -2.74
N CYS A 27 3.83 -18.15 -2.29
CA CYS A 27 3.69 -19.35 -1.48
C CYS A 27 4.22 -20.61 -2.20
N GLY A 28 3.94 -20.74 -3.49
CA GLY A 28 4.44 -21.85 -4.29
C GLY A 28 5.95 -21.84 -4.50
N TYR A 29 6.53 -20.67 -4.73
CA TYR A 29 7.98 -20.50 -4.95
C TYR A 29 8.81 -20.76 -3.69
N PHE A 30 8.42 -20.18 -2.57
CA PHE A 30 9.13 -20.34 -1.28
C PHE A 30 8.77 -21.63 -0.56
N ARG A 31 7.74 -22.37 -1.02
CA ARG A 31 7.21 -23.57 -0.36
C ARG A 31 6.80 -23.35 1.10
N GLU A 32 6.60 -22.12 1.49
CA GLU A 32 6.11 -21.73 2.81
C GLU A 32 4.68 -21.24 2.67
N VAL A 33 3.76 -21.91 3.34
CA VAL A 33 2.38 -21.47 3.42
C VAL A 33 2.25 -20.73 4.75
N PRO A 34 2.00 -19.40 4.73
CA PRO A 34 1.72 -18.68 5.97
C PRO A 34 0.59 -19.37 6.74
N THR A 35 0.68 -19.33 8.06
CA THR A 35 -0.31 -19.98 8.94
C THR A 35 -1.73 -19.58 8.51
N LEU A 36 -2.62 -20.59 8.37
CA LEU A 36 -4.01 -20.36 7.91
C LEU A 36 -4.72 -19.26 8.73
N SER A 37 -4.32 -19.07 9.98
CA SER A 37 -4.85 -18.01 10.86
C SER A 37 -4.56 -16.58 10.36
N LEU A 38 -3.50 -16.37 9.55
CA LEU A 38 -3.12 -15.07 8.99
C LEU A 38 -3.85 -14.75 7.67
N LEU A 39 -4.43 -15.76 7.00
CA LEU A 39 -5.10 -15.59 5.71
C LEU A 39 -6.21 -14.51 5.73
N PRO A 40 -7.12 -14.47 6.72
CA PRO A 40 -8.17 -13.45 6.74
C PRO A 40 -7.59 -12.03 6.81
N GLU A 41 -6.52 -11.85 7.59
CA GLU A 41 -5.88 -10.55 7.74
C GLU A 41 -5.13 -10.14 6.46
N VAL A 42 -4.45 -11.06 5.82
CA VAL A 42 -3.79 -10.84 4.52
C VAL A 42 -4.81 -10.46 3.44
N LEU A 43 -5.93 -11.18 3.36
CA LEU A 43 -7.01 -10.87 2.42
C LEU A 43 -7.63 -9.48 2.69
N LEU A 44 -7.77 -9.10 3.95
CA LEU A 44 -8.22 -7.76 4.32
C LEU A 44 -7.26 -6.68 3.82
N ILE A 45 -5.94 -6.87 4.03
CA ILE A 45 -4.92 -5.93 3.54
C ILE A 45 -4.93 -5.86 2.01
N MET A 46 -5.09 -6.99 1.30
CA MET A 46 -5.23 -7.02 -0.15
C MET A 46 -6.44 -6.21 -0.63
N LEU A 47 -7.58 -6.34 0.06
CA LEU A 47 -8.78 -5.59 -0.26
C LEU A 47 -8.57 -4.08 -0.06
N LEU A 48 -8.03 -3.67 1.09
CA LEU A 48 -7.72 -2.26 1.38
C LEU A 48 -6.71 -1.69 0.39
N SER A 49 -5.68 -2.46 0.04
CA SER A 49 -4.68 -2.09 -0.95
C SER A 49 -5.30 -1.88 -2.33
N SER A 50 -6.16 -2.81 -2.78
CA SER A 50 -6.81 -2.70 -4.10
C SER A 50 -7.78 -1.51 -4.16
N LEU A 51 -8.50 -1.22 -3.07
CA LEU A 51 -9.36 -0.04 -2.97
C LEU A 51 -8.54 1.25 -3.04
N LEU A 52 -7.51 1.37 -2.20
CA LEU A 52 -6.68 2.56 -2.12
C LEU A 52 -5.95 2.85 -3.45
N SER A 53 -5.30 1.84 -4.03
CA SER A 53 -4.57 1.98 -5.29
C SER A 53 -5.48 2.33 -6.46
N SER A 54 -6.65 1.70 -6.56
CA SER A 54 -7.62 1.98 -7.62
C SER A 54 -8.20 3.39 -7.52
N LEU A 55 -8.49 3.88 -6.31
CA LEU A 55 -8.96 5.25 -6.09
C LEU A 55 -7.88 6.28 -6.43
N VAL A 56 -6.64 6.06 -5.98
CA VAL A 56 -5.51 6.94 -6.28
C VAL A 56 -5.28 7.00 -7.80
N ASN A 57 -5.26 5.83 -8.47
CA ASN A 57 -5.16 5.76 -9.92
C ASN A 57 -6.31 6.50 -10.63
N ALA A 58 -7.54 6.32 -10.19
CA ALA A 58 -8.70 7.00 -10.76
C ALA A 58 -8.62 8.53 -10.62
N ILE A 59 -8.02 9.05 -9.55
CA ILE A 59 -7.75 10.47 -9.38
C ILE A 59 -6.70 10.93 -10.39
N PHE A 60 -5.59 10.19 -10.56
CA PHE A 60 -4.56 10.56 -11.53
C PHE A 60 -5.08 10.54 -12.97
N VAL A 61 -5.82 9.51 -13.37
CA VAL A 61 -6.42 9.41 -14.70
C VAL A 61 -7.27 10.64 -15.06
N TYR A 62 -7.91 11.26 -14.07
CA TYR A 62 -8.70 12.47 -14.29
C TYR A 62 -7.88 13.67 -14.80
N PHE A 63 -6.61 13.75 -14.42
CA PHE A 63 -5.73 14.85 -14.83
C PHE A 63 -5.05 14.65 -16.18
N PHE A 64 -5.03 13.42 -16.70
CA PHE A 64 -4.41 13.13 -18.00
C PHE A 64 -5.42 13.17 -19.14
N GLN A 65 -5.07 13.88 -20.22
CA GLN A 65 -5.92 14.03 -21.40
C GLN A 65 -5.58 13.02 -22.50
N SER A 66 -4.42 12.37 -22.44
CA SER A 66 -4.00 11.37 -23.42
C SER A 66 -3.53 10.08 -22.77
N VAL A 67 -3.75 8.97 -23.48
CA VAL A 67 -3.32 7.62 -23.05
C VAL A 67 -1.78 7.54 -22.98
N ASP A 68 -1.09 8.21 -23.91
CA ASP A 68 0.38 8.25 -23.95
C ASP A 68 0.97 8.94 -22.71
N SER A 69 0.44 10.09 -22.31
CA SER A 69 0.86 10.80 -21.10
C SER A 69 0.61 9.97 -19.85
N LEU A 70 -0.54 9.27 -19.78
CA LEU A 70 -0.86 8.36 -18.68
C LEU A 70 0.12 7.17 -18.64
N GLY A 71 0.48 6.61 -19.79
CA GLY A 71 1.46 5.52 -19.90
C GLY A 71 2.84 5.92 -19.38
N LYS A 72 3.34 7.07 -19.79
CA LYS A 72 4.62 7.63 -19.30
C LYS A 72 4.60 7.86 -17.79
N PHE A 73 3.54 8.45 -17.29
CA PHE A 73 3.35 8.65 -15.85
C PHE A 73 3.33 7.33 -15.08
N SER A 74 2.59 6.34 -15.57
CA SER A 74 2.50 5.00 -14.94
C SER A 74 3.86 4.32 -14.87
N THR A 75 4.70 4.47 -15.89
CA THR A 75 6.06 3.94 -15.92
C THR A 75 6.93 4.60 -14.83
N ILE A 76 6.87 5.92 -14.71
CA ILE A 76 7.61 6.68 -13.67
C ILE A 76 7.15 6.24 -12.28
N VAL A 77 5.84 6.20 -12.03
CA VAL A 77 5.27 5.78 -10.74
C VAL A 77 5.62 4.33 -10.43
N GLY A 78 5.54 3.43 -11.41
CA GLY A 78 5.90 2.03 -11.27
C GLY A 78 7.37 1.85 -10.85
N THR A 79 8.28 2.54 -11.50
CA THR A 79 9.72 2.51 -11.15
C THR A 79 9.98 3.15 -9.77
N ALA A 80 9.37 4.29 -9.48
CA ALA A 80 9.54 4.98 -8.22
C ALA A 80 8.91 4.23 -7.03
N SER A 81 7.86 3.46 -7.26
CA SER A 81 7.10 2.77 -6.20
C SER A 81 7.98 1.81 -5.38
N GLY A 82 8.91 1.10 -6.03
CA GLY A 82 9.85 0.20 -5.36
C GLY A 82 10.75 0.91 -4.35
N PHE A 83 11.15 2.15 -4.65
CA PHE A 83 11.90 2.99 -3.72
C PHE A 83 11.00 3.58 -2.63
N LEU A 84 9.85 4.13 -3.03
CA LEU A 84 8.91 4.80 -2.12
C LEU A 84 8.30 3.84 -1.07
N VAL A 85 8.16 2.57 -1.42
CA VAL A 85 7.63 1.54 -0.51
C VAL A 85 8.72 0.89 0.35
N GLY A 86 10.00 1.18 0.07
CA GLY A 86 11.13 0.61 0.81
C GLY A 86 11.39 -0.86 0.46
N THR A 87 11.14 -1.24 -0.80
CA THR A 87 11.43 -2.60 -1.27
C THR A 87 12.90 -2.75 -1.65
N TYR A 88 13.46 -1.75 -2.34
CA TYR A 88 14.87 -1.78 -2.78
C TYR A 88 15.83 -1.27 -1.71
N VAL A 89 15.43 -0.27 -0.94
CA VAL A 89 16.27 0.34 0.09
C VAL A 89 15.47 0.45 1.39
N PRO A 90 15.97 -0.09 2.50
CA PRO A 90 15.31 0.03 3.81
C PRO A 90 15.13 1.48 4.23
N LEU A 91 14.03 1.79 4.89
CA LEU A 91 13.66 3.15 5.31
C LEU A 91 14.77 3.84 6.12
N GLY A 92 15.40 3.10 7.05
CA GLY A 92 16.38 3.66 7.98
C GLY A 92 17.74 4.02 7.37
N VAL A 93 18.00 3.61 6.12
CA VAL A 93 19.26 3.92 5.41
C VAL A 93 19.12 5.22 4.59
N LEU A 94 17.90 5.65 4.36
CA LEU A 94 17.61 6.81 3.52
C LEU A 94 17.77 8.13 4.29
N PRO A 95 18.15 9.21 3.60
CA PRO A 95 18.16 10.56 4.19
C PRO A 95 16.75 10.99 4.61
N ASN A 96 16.66 11.88 5.60
CA ASN A 96 15.40 12.32 6.21
C ASN A 96 14.36 12.80 5.18
N PHE A 97 14.79 13.49 4.13
CA PHE A 97 13.90 13.94 3.05
C PHE A 97 13.23 12.76 2.33
N ALA A 98 13.99 11.72 1.99
CA ALA A 98 13.45 10.53 1.32
C ALA A 98 12.52 9.74 2.24
N GLN A 99 12.86 9.63 3.54
CA GLN A 99 11.99 9.03 4.54
C GLN A 99 10.66 9.78 4.64
N LEU A 100 10.67 11.13 4.57
CA LEU A 100 9.46 11.93 4.60
C LEU A 100 8.57 11.66 3.37
N LEU A 101 9.16 11.61 2.17
CA LEU A 101 8.44 11.27 0.95
C LEU A 101 7.78 9.89 1.03
N MET A 102 8.50 8.89 1.55
CA MET A 102 7.95 7.55 1.77
C MET A 102 6.78 7.59 2.76
N LYS A 103 6.91 8.30 3.88
CA LYS A 103 5.83 8.44 4.87
C LYS A 103 4.60 9.19 4.32
N CYS A 104 4.77 10.06 3.34
CA CYS A 104 3.66 10.72 2.64
C CYS A 104 2.98 9.81 1.60
N THR A 105 3.61 8.68 1.24
CA THR A 105 3.08 7.77 0.23
C THR A 105 2.15 6.73 0.85
N PRO A 106 0.87 6.65 0.45
CA PRO A 106 -0.10 5.72 1.03
C PRO A 106 0.32 4.25 0.91
N ALA A 107 1.01 3.88 -0.18
CA ALA A 107 1.49 2.52 -0.42
C ALA A 107 2.50 2.05 0.64
N THR A 108 3.24 2.95 1.26
CA THR A 108 4.20 2.63 2.33
C THR A 108 3.50 2.04 3.56
N TYR A 109 2.31 2.53 3.91
CA TYR A 109 1.52 2.01 5.03
C TYR A 109 0.95 0.62 4.73
N ILE A 110 0.55 0.37 3.48
CA ILE A 110 0.12 -0.96 3.04
C ILE A 110 1.29 -1.95 3.15
N ALA A 111 2.48 -1.58 2.67
CA ALA A 111 3.66 -2.43 2.79
C ALA A 111 4.06 -2.68 4.25
N ALA A 112 3.94 -1.66 5.11
CA ALA A 112 4.17 -1.81 6.54
C ALA A 112 3.18 -2.80 7.18
N LEU A 113 1.89 -2.77 6.79
CA LEU A 113 0.89 -3.73 7.24
C LEU A 113 1.25 -5.17 6.83
N TYR A 114 1.63 -5.38 5.56
CA TYR A 114 2.09 -6.70 5.12
C TYR A 114 3.28 -7.19 5.92
N ARG A 115 4.29 -6.34 6.15
CA ARG A 115 5.46 -6.69 6.95
C ARG A 115 5.08 -7.01 8.40
N GLN A 116 4.20 -6.23 9.03
CA GLN A 116 3.74 -6.45 10.40
C GLN A 116 2.99 -7.78 10.56
N VAL A 117 2.24 -8.20 9.54
CA VAL A 117 1.45 -9.43 9.59
C VAL A 117 2.32 -10.64 9.23
N LEU A 118 3.02 -10.59 8.09
CA LEU A 118 3.75 -11.75 7.58
C LEU A 118 5.06 -12.02 8.33
N MET A 119 5.72 -11.00 8.87
CA MET A 119 6.99 -11.16 9.61
C MET A 119 6.78 -11.34 11.12
N LYS A 120 5.55 -11.34 11.62
CA LYS A 120 5.26 -11.35 13.06
C LYS A 120 5.91 -12.54 13.78
N GLU A 121 5.72 -13.75 13.28
CA GLU A 121 6.24 -14.99 13.90
C GLU A 121 7.77 -15.00 13.83
N ALA A 122 8.35 -14.77 12.66
CA ALA A 122 9.79 -14.75 12.47
C ALA A 122 10.50 -13.71 13.36
N LEU A 123 9.93 -12.50 13.48
CA LEU A 123 10.48 -11.46 14.35
C LEU A 123 10.38 -11.83 15.82
N SER A 124 9.27 -12.42 16.25
CA SER A 124 9.09 -12.83 17.64
C SER A 124 10.04 -13.97 18.05
N GLU A 125 10.41 -14.83 17.11
CA GLU A 125 11.37 -15.92 17.37
C GLU A 125 12.81 -15.41 17.35
N THR A 126 13.17 -14.57 16.38
CA THR A 126 14.53 -14.07 16.21
C THR A 126 14.96 -13.13 17.34
N PHE A 127 14.05 -12.28 17.83
CA PHE A 127 14.36 -11.25 18.84
C PHE A 127 13.79 -11.58 20.22
N LYS A 128 13.67 -12.87 20.56
CA LYS A 128 13.21 -13.26 21.91
C LYS A 128 14.06 -12.62 23.02
N GLY A 129 13.43 -11.81 23.87
CA GLY A 129 14.07 -11.14 24.99
C GLY A 129 14.91 -9.90 24.66
N GLN A 130 14.86 -9.42 23.41
CA GLN A 130 15.64 -8.26 22.93
C GLN A 130 14.72 -7.18 22.35
N ASP A 131 13.80 -6.66 23.13
CA ASP A 131 12.76 -5.73 22.69
C ASP A 131 13.32 -4.44 22.08
N ASN A 132 14.45 -3.94 22.60
CA ASN A 132 15.09 -2.73 22.04
C ASN A 132 15.62 -2.96 20.63
N LEU A 133 16.27 -4.09 20.37
CA LEU A 133 16.78 -4.46 19.06
C LEU A 133 15.64 -4.73 18.08
N LEU A 134 14.55 -5.34 18.55
CA LEU A 134 13.35 -5.55 17.75
C LEU A 134 12.75 -4.22 17.28
N GLN A 135 12.62 -3.24 18.18
CA GLN A 135 12.08 -1.92 17.82
C GLN A 135 12.97 -1.19 16.82
N GLU A 136 14.29 -1.22 17.03
CA GLU A 136 15.25 -0.61 16.11
C GLU A 136 15.21 -1.27 14.73
N PHE A 137 15.13 -2.59 14.68
CA PHE A 137 14.97 -3.35 13.44
C PHE A 137 13.67 -2.99 12.72
N GLN A 138 12.55 -2.97 13.44
CA GLN A 138 11.24 -2.62 12.88
C GLN A 138 11.21 -1.21 12.31
N GLU A 139 11.87 -0.25 12.97
CA GLU A 139 11.99 1.12 12.49
C GLU A 139 12.84 1.19 11.21
N LYS A 140 14.06 0.62 11.25
CA LYS A 140 15.00 0.66 10.12
C LYS A 140 14.48 -0.06 8.89
N MET A 141 13.82 -1.20 9.05
CA MET A 141 13.27 -1.98 7.94
C MET A 141 11.89 -1.51 7.48
N GLY A 142 11.31 -0.50 8.12
CA GLY A 142 9.99 0.02 7.77
C GLY A 142 8.87 -1.01 8.01
N VAL A 143 9.05 -1.91 8.98
CA VAL A 143 7.97 -2.78 9.46
C VAL A 143 6.96 -1.95 10.23
N ARG A 144 7.44 -1.03 11.06
CA ARG A 144 6.64 -0.02 11.75
C ARG A 144 7.18 1.36 11.42
N LEU A 145 6.31 2.22 10.92
CA LEU A 145 6.68 3.59 10.58
C LEU A 145 6.73 4.44 11.85
N LYS A 146 7.74 5.29 11.95
CA LYS A 146 7.91 6.22 13.07
C LYS A 146 7.57 7.63 12.60
N TRP A 147 6.62 8.26 13.27
CA TRP A 147 6.40 9.70 13.20
C TRP A 147 6.97 10.38 14.45
N GLN A 148 6.23 10.45 15.53
CA GLN A 148 6.73 10.79 16.88
C GLN A 148 6.99 9.50 17.68
N THR A 149 6.12 8.53 17.54
CA THR A 149 6.24 7.19 18.10
C THR A 149 6.14 6.15 16.99
N LEU A 150 6.55 4.90 17.27
CA LEU A 150 6.34 3.78 16.36
C LEU A 150 4.84 3.48 16.24
N LEU A 151 4.32 3.55 15.02
CA LEU A 151 2.91 3.28 14.75
C LEU A 151 2.55 1.83 15.10
N THR A 152 1.46 1.66 15.83
CA THR A 152 0.88 0.33 16.05
C THR A 152 0.18 -0.17 14.79
N LYS A 153 -0.11 -1.47 14.73
CA LYS A 153 -0.84 -2.08 13.62
C LYS A 153 -2.21 -1.41 13.43
N GLU A 154 -2.93 -1.17 14.51
CA GLU A 154 -4.25 -0.51 14.49
C GLU A 154 -4.19 0.92 13.96
N GLN A 155 -3.20 1.70 14.41
CA GLN A 155 -2.96 3.05 13.90
C GLN A 155 -2.65 3.05 12.39
N THR A 156 -1.89 2.06 11.92
CA THR A 156 -1.58 1.92 10.49
C THR A 156 -2.84 1.61 9.69
N TYR A 157 -3.73 0.74 10.19
CA TYR A 157 -5.06 0.50 9.56
C TYR A 157 -5.90 1.77 9.52
N LEU A 158 -5.95 2.55 10.61
CA LEU A 158 -6.70 3.80 10.64
C LEU A 158 -6.19 4.82 9.61
N ILE A 159 -4.87 4.92 9.43
CA ILE A 159 -4.27 5.81 8.42
C ILE A 159 -4.66 5.33 7.01
N VAL A 160 -4.61 4.04 6.73
CA VAL A 160 -5.02 3.48 5.43
C VAL A 160 -6.51 3.72 5.16
N LEU A 161 -7.37 3.49 6.14
CA LEU A 161 -8.80 3.76 6.02
C LEU A 161 -9.09 5.26 5.81
N GLY A 162 -8.41 6.12 6.57
CA GLY A 162 -8.47 7.57 6.37
C GLY A 162 -8.03 7.99 4.97
N GLY A 163 -6.96 7.39 4.45
CA GLY A 163 -6.48 7.60 3.08
C GLY A 163 -7.51 7.17 2.03
N ILE A 164 -8.18 6.05 2.23
CA ILE A 164 -9.26 5.56 1.34
C ILE A 164 -10.43 6.54 1.34
N LEU A 165 -10.89 6.98 2.52
CA LEU A 165 -11.99 7.93 2.63
C LEU A 165 -11.67 9.27 1.98
N LEU A 166 -10.44 9.78 2.18
CA LEU A 166 -9.96 11.00 1.57
C LEU A 166 -9.90 10.87 0.04
N ALA A 167 -9.31 9.80 -0.46
CA ALA A 167 -9.23 9.53 -1.91
C ALA A 167 -10.62 9.39 -2.53
N LEU A 168 -11.54 8.72 -1.86
CA LEU A 168 -12.93 8.57 -2.29
C LEU A 168 -13.65 9.92 -2.34
N GLY A 169 -13.46 10.78 -1.34
CA GLY A 169 -14.01 12.14 -1.32
C GLY A 169 -13.50 13.00 -2.47
N ILE A 170 -12.18 12.97 -2.74
CA ILE A 170 -11.56 13.66 -3.87
C ILE A 170 -12.12 13.13 -5.19
N TRP A 171 -12.15 11.80 -5.37
CA TRP A 171 -12.66 11.19 -6.59
C TRP A 171 -14.12 11.55 -6.87
N ILE A 172 -15.00 11.50 -5.85
CA ILE A 172 -16.41 11.91 -5.96
C ILE A 172 -16.51 13.39 -6.38
N SER A 173 -15.72 14.27 -5.80
CA SER A 173 -15.74 15.70 -6.12
C SER A 173 -15.32 15.97 -7.56
N LEU A 174 -14.29 15.29 -8.05
CA LEU A 174 -13.82 15.36 -9.44
C LEU A 174 -14.85 14.80 -10.42
N ALA A 175 -15.43 13.65 -10.10
CA ALA A 175 -16.48 13.03 -10.92
C ALA A 175 -17.73 13.90 -11.04
N LYS A 176 -18.13 14.61 -9.96
CA LYS A 176 -19.21 15.60 -9.99
C LYS A 176 -18.91 16.79 -10.92
N ARG A 177 -17.68 17.30 -10.89
CA ARG A 177 -17.28 18.42 -11.75
C ARG A 177 -17.28 18.03 -13.23
N SER A 178 -16.85 16.82 -13.56
CA SER A 178 -16.89 16.30 -14.94
C SER A 178 -18.31 16.16 -15.49
N SER A 179 -19.25 15.75 -14.65
CA SER A 179 -20.68 15.60 -15.05
C SER A 179 -21.38 16.94 -15.31
N LYS A 180 -20.90 18.04 -14.72
CA LYS A 180 -21.47 19.39 -14.95
C LYS A 180 -20.91 20.10 -16.17
N ARG A 181 -19.83 19.61 -16.76
CA ARG A 181 -19.19 20.19 -17.96
C ARG A 181 -19.70 19.58 -19.28
N LYS A 182 -20.54 18.57 -19.23
CA LYS A 182 -21.28 17.98 -20.33
C LYS A 182 -22.73 18.43 -20.29
#